data_4219c4f0820ecb6c40cddccbf15ebae4
#
_entry.id   4219c4f0820ecb6c40cddccbf15ebae4
#
_cell.length_a   1.000
_cell.length_b   1.000
_cell.length_c   1.000
_cell.angle_alpha   90.00
_cell.angle_beta   90.00
_cell.angle_gamma   90.00
#
_symmetry.space_group_name_H-M   'P 1'
#
loop_
_entity.id
_entity.type
_entity.pdbx_description
1 polymer ?
#
loop_
_entity_poly.entity_id
_entity_poly.type
_entity_poly.pdbx_seq_one_letter_code
_entity_poly.pdbx_strand_id
1 'polypeptide(L)'
;MRMINTLKSKRSGSICPTVQRKKQLTNIKIPVDPGPAGWEAILPSRKPFAELTQDIEADYLVIGAGFAGLSAARRLVQLQPDAQIVVLEGKKVAEGPAGRNTGFMIDLPHDLASDDYAGSADNDRRQTAMNRAAIDFARQTAEEYNMPSEAFNPCGKTNAAATAKGLNHNADYARHLDLLDEPYQLLDAKDMREKTGINYYQGGLWTPGTAMLQPALYIRELASGLQKKESLELFESSPVIRLKQKGHKWLASTPKGSVLAGKVILAVNGLVERFGYFQKRLMHVFTYASMTRALSPFECKALGGEANWAFTPADPMGSTVRRISGIGGDRLIVRNRFTYDPSMEVSGSCLSSVAETHIEAFHARFPILNRVEMEYCWGGRLCLSLNNVFALGEVEEGVYSACCQNGLGTAKGTIAGIIAAEQATATEVESSLIKDYQAEPAPQKLWPIPMMWLGANGYMRLKEWRAGKEF
;
A
#
# COMPACT_ATOMS: atom_id res chain seq x y z
N MET A 1 7.43 38.77 49.98
CA MET A 1 6.21 37.97 49.76
C MET A 1 6.02 37.86 48.26
N ARG A 2 6.61 36.82 47.64
CA ARG A 2 6.57 36.57 46.19
C ARG A 2 5.59 35.43 45.94
N MET A 3 4.49 35.73 45.23
CA MET A 3 3.55 34.71 44.74
C MET A 3 4.19 33.96 43.57
N ILE A 4 4.31 32.64 43.71
CA ILE A 4 4.70 31.72 42.64
C ILE A 4 3.41 31.32 41.90
N ASN A 5 3.25 31.83 40.68
CA ASN A 5 2.19 31.39 39.78
C ASN A 5 2.65 30.10 39.10
N THR A 6 2.03 29.00 39.47
CA THR A 6 2.16 27.71 38.80
C THR A 6 1.33 27.71 37.52
N LEU A 7 1.98 27.90 36.38
CA LEU A 7 1.40 27.66 35.05
C LEU A 7 1.20 26.15 34.86
N LYS A 8 -0.04 25.68 35.00
CA LYS A 8 -0.44 24.36 34.48
C LYS A 8 -0.42 24.41 32.96
N SER A 9 0.56 23.77 32.34
CA SER A 9 0.60 23.54 30.89
C SER A 9 -0.61 22.67 30.54
N LYS A 10 -1.57 23.24 29.81
CA LYS A 10 -2.62 22.48 29.14
C LYS A 10 -1.97 21.69 28.04
N ARG A 11 -1.91 20.36 28.17
CA ARG A 11 -1.62 19.44 27.10
C ARG A 11 -2.75 19.54 26.07
N SER A 12 -2.52 20.24 24.97
CA SER A 12 -3.41 20.24 23.82
C SER A 12 -2.92 19.20 22.81
N GLY A 13 -3.21 17.93 23.06
CA GLY A 13 -3.29 16.96 21.99
C GLY A 13 -4.53 17.32 21.17
N SER A 14 -4.37 17.85 19.97
CA SER A 14 -5.51 18.18 19.11
C SER A 14 -6.12 16.89 18.59
N ILE A 15 -7.19 16.42 19.23
CA ILE A 15 -8.13 15.47 18.61
C ILE A 15 -8.65 16.16 17.35
N CYS A 16 -8.51 15.52 16.18
CA CYS A 16 -9.02 16.04 14.93
C CYS A 16 -10.52 16.38 15.11
N PRO A 17 -10.96 17.65 15.13
CA PRO A 17 -12.28 18.04 15.65
C PRO A 17 -13.46 17.63 14.78
N THR A 18 -13.25 16.91 13.69
CA THR A 18 -14.26 16.59 12.67
C THR A 18 -14.60 15.12 12.53
N VAL A 19 -14.00 14.22 13.29
CA VAL A 19 -14.23 12.77 13.20
C VAL A 19 -14.99 12.28 14.43
N GLN A 20 -16.30 12.53 14.51
CA GLN A 20 -17.16 11.94 15.54
C GLN A 20 -17.61 10.53 15.12
N ARG A 21 -17.40 9.55 16.00
CA ARG A 21 -17.92 8.20 15.86
C ARG A 21 -19.45 8.21 15.83
N LYS A 22 -20.05 7.78 14.72
CA LYS A 22 -21.51 7.54 14.68
C LYS A 22 -21.79 6.11 15.10
N LYS A 23 -22.48 5.91 16.24
CA LYS A 23 -23.02 4.65 16.80
C LYS A 23 -22.08 3.43 16.74
N GLN A 24 -21.98 2.68 17.82
CA GLN A 24 -21.29 1.37 17.86
C GLN A 24 -21.75 0.49 16.69
N LEU A 25 -20.87 0.26 15.71
CA LEU A 25 -21.12 -0.70 14.66
C LEU A 25 -20.86 -2.10 15.24
N THR A 26 -21.91 -2.88 15.32
CA THR A 26 -21.86 -4.32 15.60
C THR A 26 -21.79 -5.06 14.26
N ASN A 27 -20.96 -6.07 14.16
CA ASN A 27 -20.81 -6.93 12.99
C ASN A 27 -20.03 -6.29 11.81
N ILE A 28 -18.77 -5.96 12.06
CA ILE A 28 -17.83 -5.51 11.03
C ILE A 28 -17.50 -6.71 10.11
N LYS A 29 -17.93 -6.64 8.84
CA LYS A 29 -17.65 -7.67 7.84
C LYS A 29 -16.38 -7.32 7.05
N ILE A 30 -15.54 -8.30 6.80
CA ILE A 30 -14.40 -8.16 5.90
C ILE A 30 -14.87 -8.49 4.49
N PRO A 31 -14.64 -7.61 3.49
CA PRO A 31 -15.03 -7.87 2.10
C PRO A 31 -14.23 -9.03 1.50
N VAL A 32 -14.83 -9.69 0.51
CA VAL A 32 -14.16 -10.71 -0.29
C VAL A 32 -13.18 -10.05 -1.25
N ASP A 33 -11.95 -10.55 -1.32
CA ASP A 33 -10.98 -10.09 -2.31
C ASP A 33 -11.18 -10.82 -3.65
N PRO A 34 -11.18 -10.12 -4.79
CA PRO A 34 -11.44 -10.72 -6.09
C PRO A 34 -10.21 -11.51 -6.60
N GLY A 35 -10.40 -12.79 -6.88
CA GLY A 35 -9.41 -13.72 -7.41
C GLY A 35 -8.27 -14.07 -6.45
N PRO A 36 -7.56 -15.18 -6.71
CA PRO A 36 -6.34 -15.53 -5.99
C PRO A 36 -5.22 -14.56 -6.38
N ALA A 37 -4.52 -14.00 -5.39
CA ALA A 37 -3.36 -13.15 -5.66
C ALA A 37 -2.18 -14.00 -6.17
N GLY A 38 -1.68 -13.73 -7.37
CA GLY A 38 -0.54 -14.45 -7.94
C GLY A 38 0.69 -14.38 -7.03
N TRP A 39 0.94 -13.24 -6.39
CA TRP A 39 2.05 -13.07 -5.46
C TRP A 39 2.05 -14.04 -4.28
N GLU A 40 0.89 -14.35 -3.75
CA GLU A 40 0.73 -15.31 -2.66
C GLU A 40 0.73 -16.75 -3.17
N ALA A 41 0.10 -16.98 -4.32
CA ALA A 41 -0.07 -18.31 -4.90
C ALA A 41 1.26 -18.95 -5.35
N ILE A 42 2.25 -18.15 -5.78
CA ILE A 42 3.57 -18.65 -6.19
C ILE A 42 4.53 -18.91 -5.03
N LEU A 43 4.20 -18.48 -3.82
CA LEU A 43 5.03 -18.73 -2.64
C LEU A 43 4.82 -20.14 -2.08
N PRO A 44 5.84 -20.72 -1.45
CA PRO A 44 5.68 -21.96 -0.71
C PRO A 44 4.55 -21.86 0.34
N SER A 45 3.85 -22.97 0.53
CA SER A 45 2.85 -23.04 1.61
C SER A 45 3.52 -22.84 2.97
N ARG A 46 2.83 -22.17 3.88
CA ARG A 46 3.28 -21.98 5.27
C ARG A 46 2.21 -22.42 6.25
N LYS A 47 2.61 -22.76 7.45
CA LYS A 47 1.68 -22.93 8.56
C LYS A 47 1.14 -21.53 8.93
N PRO A 48 -0.18 -21.29 8.95
CA PRO A 48 -0.75 -20.05 9.45
C PRO A 48 -0.39 -19.82 10.92
N PHE A 49 -0.37 -18.56 11.35
CA PHE A 49 -0.32 -18.24 12.78
C PHE A 49 -1.63 -18.70 13.46
N ALA A 50 -1.61 -18.79 14.78
CA ALA A 50 -2.77 -19.20 15.55
C ALA A 50 -3.96 -18.25 15.35
N GLU A 51 -5.16 -18.75 15.48
CA GLU A 51 -6.37 -17.95 15.62
C GLU A 51 -6.56 -17.56 17.09
N LEU A 52 -7.08 -16.38 17.36
CA LEU A 52 -7.41 -15.95 18.72
C LEU A 52 -8.65 -16.71 19.23
N THR A 53 -8.45 -17.60 20.21
CA THR A 53 -9.50 -18.45 20.77
C THR A 53 -9.77 -18.20 22.26
N GLN A 54 -9.13 -17.19 22.84
CA GLN A 54 -9.22 -16.85 24.26
C GLN A 54 -9.36 -15.33 24.46
N ASP A 55 -9.72 -14.91 25.66
CA ASP A 55 -9.73 -13.53 26.06
C ASP A 55 -8.35 -13.19 26.64
N ILE A 56 -7.71 -12.15 26.11
CA ILE A 56 -6.39 -11.70 26.52
C ILE A 56 -6.35 -10.19 26.79
N GLU A 57 -5.36 -9.73 27.54
CA GLU A 57 -5.08 -8.31 27.73
C GLU A 57 -3.79 -7.92 27.03
N ALA A 58 -3.73 -6.65 26.60
CA ALA A 58 -2.55 -6.07 25.97
C ALA A 58 -2.42 -4.58 26.33
N ASP A 59 -1.20 -4.05 26.22
CA ASP A 59 -0.98 -2.60 26.31
C ASP A 59 -1.39 -1.95 25.00
N TYR A 60 -1.02 -2.58 23.88
CA TYR A 60 -1.32 -2.10 22.53
C TYR A 60 -1.95 -3.20 21.67
N LEU A 61 -3.02 -2.83 20.98
CA LEU A 61 -3.66 -3.67 19.95
C LEU A 61 -3.52 -3.02 18.58
N VAL A 62 -2.96 -3.76 17.62
CA VAL A 62 -2.94 -3.39 16.21
C VAL A 62 -3.96 -4.21 15.45
N ILE A 63 -4.88 -3.57 14.73
CA ILE A 63 -5.90 -4.25 13.92
C ILE A 63 -5.53 -4.12 12.45
N GLY A 64 -5.17 -5.25 11.82
CA GLY A 64 -4.68 -5.40 10.45
C GLY A 64 -3.18 -5.64 10.38
N ALA A 65 -2.75 -6.72 9.70
CA ALA A 65 -1.36 -7.11 9.49
C ALA A 65 -0.88 -6.83 8.05
N GLY A 66 -1.20 -5.63 7.53
CA GLY A 66 -0.62 -5.09 6.31
C GLY A 66 0.61 -4.22 6.58
N PHE A 67 1.07 -3.45 5.55
CA PHE A 67 2.24 -2.56 5.70
C PHE A 67 2.12 -1.62 6.90
N ALA A 68 0.98 -0.96 7.09
CA ALA A 68 0.79 -0.04 8.21
C ALA A 68 0.79 -0.75 9.57
N GLY A 69 0.05 -1.86 9.68
CA GLY A 69 -0.09 -2.56 10.98
C GLY A 69 1.21 -3.22 11.43
N LEU A 70 1.90 -3.94 10.54
CA LEU A 70 3.16 -4.57 10.90
C LEU A 70 4.29 -3.57 11.14
N SER A 71 4.30 -2.43 10.42
CA SER A 71 5.24 -1.35 10.71
C SER A 71 4.94 -0.67 12.05
N ALA A 72 3.66 -0.46 12.38
CA ALA A 72 3.27 0.02 13.69
C ALA A 72 3.68 -0.95 14.80
N ALA A 73 3.43 -2.24 14.62
CA ALA A 73 3.81 -3.27 15.59
C ALA A 73 5.34 -3.32 15.81
N ARG A 74 6.15 -3.29 14.72
CA ARG A 74 7.60 -3.21 14.82
C ARG A 74 8.06 -1.95 15.54
N ARG A 75 7.46 -0.80 15.23
CA ARG A 75 7.81 0.47 15.88
C ARG A 75 7.43 0.48 17.35
N LEU A 76 6.29 -0.12 17.74
CA LEU A 76 5.91 -0.31 19.13
C LEU A 76 6.93 -1.16 19.90
N VAL A 77 7.37 -2.29 19.32
CA VAL A 77 8.44 -3.14 19.92
C VAL A 77 9.73 -2.33 20.15
N GLN A 78 10.08 -1.43 19.22
CA GLN A 78 11.27 -0.59 19.36
C GLN A 78 11.13 0.47 20.47
N LEU A 79 9.95 1.08 20.59
CA LEU A 79 9.69 2.18 21.53
C LEU A 79 9.33 1.69 22.93
N GLN A 80 8.71 0.53 23.04
CA GLN A 80 8.15 -0.04 24.27
C GLN A 80 8.46 -1.56 24.32
N PRO A 81 9.72 -1.97 24.47
CA PRO A 81 10.14 -3.37 24.35
C PRO A 81 9.47 -4.30 25.38
N ASP A 82 9.08 -3.77 26.54
CA ASP A 82 8.45 -4.53 27.63
C ASP A 82 6.90 -4.55 27.54
N ALA A 83 6.31 -3.77 26.63
CA ALA A 83 4.86 -3.70 26.49
C ALA A 83 4.29 -4.90 25.74
N GLN A 84 3.14 -5.40 26.19
CA GLN A 84 2.43 -6.49 25.49
C GLN A 84 1.68 -5.95 24.28
N ILE A 85 2.07 -6.42 23.09
CA ILE A 85 1.53 -6.00 21.81
C ILE A 85 0.78 -7.16 21.17
N VAL A 86 -0.46 -6.93 20.78
CA VAL A 86 -1.27 -7.90 20.04
C VAL A 86 -1.57 -7.37 18.65
N VAL A 87 -1.38 -8.21 17.62
CA VAL A 87 -1.76 -7.92 16.24
C VAL A 87 -2.88 -8.88 15.82
N LEU A 88 -4.01 -8.35 15.37
CA LEU A 88 -5.13 -9.13 14.85
C LEU A 88 -5.27 -8.93 13.34
N GLU A 89 -5.14 -10.03 12.58
CA GLU A 89 -5.42 -10.07 11.15
C GLU A 89 -6.70 -10.86 10.89
N GLY A 90 -7.59 -10.26 10.10
CA GLY A 90 -8.91 -10.86 9.83
C GLY A 90 -8.89 -12.03 8.85
N LYS A 91 -7.82 -12.13 8.04
CA LYS A 91 -7.55 -13.22 7.09
C LYS A 91 -6.21 -13.87 7.42
N LYS A 92 -5.59 -14.56 6.44
CA LYS A 92 -4.18 -14.91 6.53
C LYS A 92 -3.32 -13.70 6.17
N VAL A 93 -2.16 -13.57 6.79
CA VAL A 93 -1.17 -12.54 6.47
C VAL A 93 -0.80 -12.60 4.99
N ALA A 94 -0.80 -11.45 4.33
CA ALA A 94 -0.59 -11.24 2.90
C ALA A 94 -1.77 -11.61 1.98
N GLU A 95 -2.87 -12.22 2.46
CA GLU A 95 -4.04 -12.51 1.65
C GLU A 95 -4.80 -11.23 1.23
N GLY A 96 -4.82 -10.22 2.09
CA GLY A 96 -5.44 -8.92 1.85
C GLY A 96 -4.65 -8.00 0.90
N PRO A 97 -5.03 -6.71 0.79
CA PRO A 97 -4.43 -5.74 -0.15
C PRO A 97 -2.91 -5.60 -0.07
N ALA A 98 -2.30 -5.87 1.09
CA ALA A 98 -0.86 -5.80 1.29
C ALA A 98 -0.08 -6.80 0.40
N GLY A 99 -0.63 -8.00 0.16
CA GLY A 99 -0.05 -9.00 -0.74
C GLY A 99 -0.57 -8.92 -2.18
N ARG A 100 -1.35 -7.88 -2.55
CA ARG A 100 -2.04 -7.78 -3.85
C ARG A 100 -1.59 -6.61 -4.71
N ASN A 101 -0.70 -5.76 -4.20
CA ASN A 101 -0.15 -4.62 -4.93
C ASN A 101 0.97 -5.06 -5.89
N THR A 102 1.47 -4.12 -6.72
CA THR A 102 2.52 -4.41 -7.70
C THR A 102 3.94 -4.42 -7.14
N GLY A 103 4.11 -4.17 -5.84
CA GLY A 103 5.40 -4.28 -5.16
C GLY A 103 6.35 -3.11 -5.34
N PHE A 104 5.89 -1.96 -5.81
CA PHE A 104 6.71 -0.74 -5.84
C PHE A 104 6.64 -0.02 -4.50
N MET A 105 7.77 0.20 -3.87
CA MET A 105 7.93 1.10 -2.73
C MET A 105 8.64 2.36 -3.20
N ILE A 106 7.83 3.29 -3.73
CA ILE A 106 8.30 4.46 -4.48
C ILE A 106 8.74 5.56 -3.50
N ASP A 107 9.91 6.14 -3.74
CA ASP A 107 10.45 7.26 -2.97
C ASP A 107 9.93 8.61 -3.45
N LEU A 108 9.95 8.84 -4.75
CA LEU A 108 9.52 10.10 -5.35
C LEU A 108 7.99 10.24 -5.36
N PRO A 109 7.44 11.44 -5.44
CA PRO A 109 6.02 11.67 -5.61
C PRO A 109 5.47 10.92 -6.82
N HIS A 110 4.27 10.41 -6.68
CA HIS A 110 3.60 9.63 -7.71
C HIS A 110 2.11 10.00 -7.70
N ASP A 111 1.80 11.23 -8.13
CA ASP A 111 0.43 11.71 -8.15
C ASP A 111 -0.31 11.16 -9.38
N LEU A 112 -1.19 10.20 -9.15
CA LEU A 112 -2.04 9.60 -10.19
C LEU A 112 -3.09 10.58 -10.76
N ALA A 113 -3.31 11.73 -10.11
CA ALA A 113 -4.23 12.74 -10.59
C ALA A 113 -3.56 13.73 -11.56
N SER A 114 -2.23 13.89 -11.50
CA SER A 114 -1.46 14.69 -12.45
C SER A 114 -1.31 13.96 -13.79
N ASP A 115 -0.87 14.67 -14.83
CA ASP A 115 -0.61 14.08 -16.14
C ASP A 115 0.81 13.48 -16.25
N ASP A 116 1.74 13.88 -15.36
CA ASP A 116 3.16 13.52 -15.37
C ASP A 116 3.72 13.10 -14.01
N TYR A 117 2.88 12.78 -13.04
CA TYR A 117 3.21 12.46 -11.65
C TYR A 117 3.74 13.63 -10.79
N ALA A 118 3.99 14.82 -11.35
CA ALA A 118 4.51 15.96 -10.63
C ALA A 118 3.44 16.71 -9.83
N GLY A 119 3.83 17.26 -8.69
CA GLY A 119 3.05 18.16 -7.84
C GLY A 119 3.79 19.50 -7.63
N SER A 120 3.54 20.17 -6.51
CA SER A 120 4.34 21.34 -6.12
C SER A 120 5.67 20.90 -5.51
N ALA A 121 6.78 21.59 -5.86
CA ALA A 121 8.13 21.20 -5.43
C ALA A 121 8.27 21.05 -3.91
N ASP A 122 7.70 21.97 -3.11
CA ASP A 122 7.81 21.90 -1.65
C ASP A 122 7.04 20.71 -1.05
N ASN A 123 5.86 20.42 -1.58
CA ASN A 123 5.10 19.26 -1.17
C ASN A 123 5.81 17.96 -1.57
N ASP A 124 6.39 17.94 -2.77
CA ASP A 124 7.08 16.80 -3.32
C ASP A 124 8.38 16.49 -2.57
N ARG A 125 9.16 17.50 -2.15
CA ARG A 125 10.31 17.30 -1.25
C ARG A 125 9.90 16.67 0.09
N ARG A 126 8.80 17.14 0.69
CA ARG A 126 8.29 16.55 1.95
C ARG A 126 7.84 15.11 1.75
N GLN A 127 7.08 14.83 0.71
CA GLN A 127 6.64 13.46 0.40
C GLN A 127 7.82 12.52 0.11
N THR A 128 8.84 13.00 -0.63
CA THR A 128 10.06 12.24 -0.90
C THR A 128 10.78 11.89 0.40
N ALA A 129 10.98 12.85 1.31
CA ALA A 129 11.61 12.59 2.60
C ALA A 129 10.85 11.54 3.42
N MET A 130 9.52 11.61 3.46
CA MET A 130 8.69 10.63 4.15
C MET A 130 8.76 9.24 3.51
N ASN A 131 8.67 9.16 2.19
CA ASN A 131 8.74 7.89 1.48
C ASN A 131 10.12 7.23 1.66
N ARG A 132 11.21 8.00 1.63
CA ARG A 132 12.57 7.51 1.89
C ARG A 132 12.75 7.02 3.32
N ALA A 133 12.18 7.70 4.31
CA ALA A 133 12.16 7.21 5.69
C ALA A 133 11.42 5.87 5.80
N ALA A 134 10.32 5.69 5.07
CA ALA A 134 9.61 4.41 5.00
C ALA A 134 10.44 3.31 4.33
N ILE A 135 11.13 3.63 3.22
CA ILE A 135 12.02 2.69 2.51
C ILE A 135 13.20 2.30 3.39
N ASP A 136 13.79 3.25 4.10
CA ASP A 136 14.89 2.97 5.04
C ASP A 136 14.44 2.08 6.20
N PHE A 137 13.25 2.34 6.77
CA PHE A 137 12.65 1.46 7.78
C PHE A 137 12.41 0.04 7.25
N ALA A 138 11.95 -0.08 5.98
CA ALA A 138 11.74 -1.38 5.34
C ALA A 138 13.06 -2.09 5.04
N ARG A 139 14.12 -1.37 4.65
CA ARG A 139 15.47 -1.90 4.47
C ARG A 139 16.03 -2.46 5.78
N GLN A 140 15.96 -1.67 6.87
CA GLN A 140 16.37 -2.13 8.20
C GLN A 140 15.58 -3.36 8.66
N THR A 141 14.28 -3.42 8.31
CA THR A 141 13.43 -4.59 8.58
C THR A 141 13.92 -5.82 7.82
N ALA A 142 14.25 -5.67 6.54
CA ALA A 142 14.75 -6.75 5.71
C ALA A 142 16.11 -7.27 6.22
N GLU A 143 16.98 -6.38 6.65
CA GLU A 143 18.28 -6.72 7.27
C GLU A 143 18.08 -7.42 8.63
N GLU A 144 17.26 -6.87 9.54
CA GLU A 144 16.99 -7.43 10.88
C GLU A 144 16.45 -8.87 10.81
N TYR A 145 15.56 -9.13 9.86
CA TYR A 145 14.91 -10.43 9.76
C TYR A 145 15.54 -11.35 8.69
N ASN A 146 16.67 -10.95 8.10
CA ASN A 146 17.40 -11.70 7.07
C ASN A 146 16.45 -12.12 5.90
N MET A 147 15.66 -11.18 5.41
CA MET A 147 14.72 -11.45 4.32
C MET A 147 15.47 -11.76 3.02
N PRO A 148 14.95 -12.66 2.17
CA PRO A 148 15.52 -12.88 0.84
C PRO A 148 15.40 -11.62 -0.03
N SER A 149 16.33 -11.46 -0.98
CA SER A 149 16.41 -10.27 -1.83
C SER A 149 15.14 -10.00 -2.65
N GLU A 150 14.36 -11.02 -2.98
CA GLU A 150 13.07 -10.85 -3.63
C GLU A 150 12.03 -10.15 -2.74
N ALA A 151 12.14 -10.30 -1.42
CA ALA A 151 11.23 -9.61 -0.50
C ALA A 151 11.46 -8.10 -0.51
N PHE A 152 12.72 -7.66 -0.60
CA PHE A 152 13.10 -6.25 -0.64
C PHE A 152 14.34 -6.05 -1.51
N ASN A 153 14.20 -5.33 -2.65
CA ASN A 153 15.28 -5.07 -3.59
C ASN A 153 15.33 -3.57 -3.95
N PRO A 154 16.33 -2.81 -3.48
CA PRO A 154 16.49 -1.38 -3.78
C PRO A 154 17.15 -1.19 -5.16
N CYS A 155 16.42 -1.41 -6.25
CA CYS A 155 16.94 -1.39 -7.63
C CYS A 155 16.44 -0.20 -8.46
N GLY A 156 15.72 0.74 -7.86
CA GLY A 156 15.10 1.83 -8.60
C GLY A 156 13.86 1.40 -9.40
N LYS A 157 13.32 2.33 -10.19
CA LYS A 157 12.19 2.05 -11.09
C LYS A 157 12.36 2.80 -12.41
N THR A 158 11.67 2.35 -13.44
CA THR A 158 11.61 3.03 -14.74
C THR A 158 10.16 3.42 -15.07
N ASN A 159 9.93 4.69 -15.42
CA ASN A 159 8.72 5.10 -16.10
C ASN A 159 8.90 4.82 -17.59
N ALA A 160 8.26 3.76 -18.10
CA ALA A 160 8.42 3.32 -19.47
C ALA A 160 7.42 4.02 -20.41
N ALA A 161 7.91 4.55 -21.52
CA ALA A 161 7.13 5.25 -22.54
C ALA A 161 6.99 4.40 -23.80
N ALA A 162 5.77 4.07 -24.20
CA ALA A 162 5.47 3.35 -25.44
C ALA A 162 5.09 4.30 -26.61
N THR A 163 4.93 5.58 -26.34
CA THR A 163 4.44 6.60 -27.28
C THR A 163 5.26 7.89 -27.19
N ALA A 164 5.17 8.74 -28.22
CA ALA A 164 5.75 10.08 -28.18
C ALA A 164 5.13 10.93 -27.04
N LYS A 165 3.84 10.75 -26.72
CA LYS A 165 3.19 11.40 -25.58
C LYS A 165 3.84 10.96 -24.27
N GLY A 166 4.09 9.66 -24.09
CA GLY A 166 4.79 9.14 -22.92
C GLY A 166 6.22 9.66 -22.79
N LEU A 167 6.95 9.79 -23.91
CA LEU A 167 8.28 10.44 -23.90
C LEU A 167 8.20 11.91 -23.43
N ASN A 168 7.20 12.66 -23.88
CA ASN A 168 6.99 14.04 -23.42
C ASN A 168 6.67 14.09 -21.92
N HIS A 169 5.82 13.18 -21.40
CA HIS A 169 5.56 13.10 -19.96
C HIS A 169 6.85 12.83 -19.17
N ASN A 170 7.70 11.91 -19.63
CA ASN A 170 8.99 11.66 -19.00
C ASN A 170 9.93 12.88 -19.07
N ALA A 171 9.92 13.61 -20.17
CA ALA A 171 10.72 14.84 -20.31
C ALA A 171 10.22 15.96 -19.38
N ASP A 172 8.90 16.10 -19.21
CA ASP A 172 8.30 17.04 -18.27
C ASP A 172 8.62 16.66 -16.83
N TYR A 173 8.51 15.38 -16.50
CA TYR A 173 8.88 14.87 -15.19
C TYR A 173 10.39 15.00 -14.90
N ALA A 174 11.26 14.80 -15.89
CA ALA A 174 12.70 15.02 -15.76
C ALA A 174 13.02 16.48 -15.37
N ARG A 175 12.36 17.45 -16.02
CA ARG A 175 12.51 18.87 -15.62
C ARG A 175 12.04 19.15 -14.20
N HIS A 176 11.00 18.47 -13.76
CA HIS A 176 10.55 18.58 -12.36
C HIS A 176 11.56 17.97 -11.39
N LEU A 177 12.19 16.84 -11.75
CA LEU A 177 13.25 16.22 -10.96
C LEU A 177 14.49 17.13 -10.86
N ASP A 178 14.84 17.84 -11.93
CA ASP A 178 15.91 18.87 -11.90
C ASP A 178 15.60 19.97 -10.86
N LEU A 179 14.34 20.42 -10.75
CA LEU A 179 13.92 21.40 -9.74
C LEU A 179 13.99 20.86 -8.29
N LEU A 180 13.95 19.54 -8.13
CA LEU A 180 14.03 18.87 -6.85
C LEU A 180 15.47 18.45 -6.48
N ASP A 181 16.45 18.62 -7.37
CA ASP A 181 17.81 18.08 -7.29
C ASP A 181 17.83 16.54 -7.19
N GLU A 182 16.90 15.86 -7.87
CA GLU A 182 16.77 14.41 -7.83
C GLU A 182 17.43 13.72 -9.02
N PRO A 183 18.24 12.67 -8.78
CA PRO A 183 18.94 11.97 -9.85
C PRO A 183 17.98 11.12 -10.70
N TYR A 184 18.18 11.15 -11.99
CA TYR A 184 17.49 10.30 -12.96
C TYR A 184 18.37 9.97 -14.16
N GLN A 185 17.95 8.98 -14.95
CA GLN A 185 18.55 8.64 -16.23
C GLN A 185 17.46 8.51 -17.29
N LEU A 186 17.62 9.22 -18.40
CA LEU A 186 16.79 8.99 -19.60
C LEU A 186 17.36 7.80 -20.36
N LEU A 187 16.48 6.86 -20.67
CA LEU A 187 16.77 5.65 -21.42
C LEU A 187 16.17 5.77 -22.82
N ASP A 188 16.94 5.45 -23.85
CA ASP A 188 16.44 5.41 -25.23
C ASP A 188 15.78 4.05 -25.57
N ALA A 189 15.32 3.92 -26.82
CA ALA A 189 14.67 2.69 -27.27
C ALA A 189 15.62 1.48 -27.27
N LYS A 190 16.92 1.71 -27.45
CA LYS A 190 17.94 0.64 -27.42
C LYS A 190 18.13 0.15 -25.98
N ASP A 191 18.28 1.07 -25.03
CA ASP A 191 18.39 0.72 -23.60
C ASP A 191 17.17 -0.07 -23.12
N MET A 192 15.97 0.37 -23.52
CA MET A 192 14.71 -0.30 -23.17
C MET A 192 14.63 -1.70 -23.78
N ARG A 193 15.13 -1.89 -25.01
CA ARG A 193 15.20 -3.19 -25.67
C ARG A 193 16.21 -4.11 -24.99
N GLU A 194 17.38 -3.62 -24.64
CA GLU A 194 18.41 -4.39 -23.93
C GLU A 194 17.87 -4.88 -22.58
N LYS A 195 17.14 -4.02 -21.85
CA LYS A 195 16.51 -4.35 -20.58
C LYS A 195 15.35 -5.34 -20.71
N THR A 196 14.48 -5.20 -21.69
CA THR A 196 13.22 -5.96 -21.78
C THR A 196 13.23 -7.15 -22.74
N GLY A 197 14.10 -7.13 -23.75
CA GLY A 197 14.10 -8.05 -24.88
C GLY A 197 13.07 -7.71 -25.98
N ILE A 198 12.30 -6.61 -25.86
CA ILE A 198 11.22 -6.24 -26.79
C ILE A 198 11.39 -4.82 -27.34
N ASN A 199 10.73 -4.54 -28.48
CA ASN A 199 10.76 -3.24 -29.17
C ASN A 199 9.51 -2.38 -28.88
N TYR A 200 8.78 -2.66 -27.83
CA TYR A 200 7.51 -1.97 -27.54
C TYR A 200 7.71 -0.55 -27.04
N TYR A 201 8.72 -0.34 -26.20
CA TYR A 201 8.99 0.94 -25.54
C TYR A 201 9.92 1.81 -26.38
N GLN A 202 9.58 3.09 -26.50
CA GLN A 202 10.37 4.10 -27.23
C GLN A 202 11.43 4.75 -26.34
N GLY A 203 11.28 4.65 -25.03
CA GLY A 203 12.23 5.17 -24.03
C GLY A 203 11.72 4.97 -22.62
N GLY A 204 12.48 5.48 -21.66
CA GLY A 204 12.15 5.40 -20.25
C GLY A 204 12.85 6.50 -19.43
N LEU A 205 12.38 6.71 -18.21
CA LEU A 205 13.04 7.53 -17.20
C LEU A 205 13.26 6.67 -15.97
N TRP A 206 14.51 6.37 -15.66
CA TRP A 206 14.90 5.61 -14.49
C TRP A 206 15.25 6.51 -13.31
N THR A 207 14.84 6.10 -12.09
CA THR A 207 15.17 6.78 -10.83
C THR A 207 15.64 5.77 -9.79
N PRO A 208 16.69 6.06 -8.96
CA PRO A 208 17.36 5.06 -8.12
C PRO A 208 16.65 4.73 -6.80
N GLY A 209 15.83 5.62 -6.25
CA GLY A 209 15.41 5.55 -4.84
C GLY A 209 14.30 4.55 -4.52
N THR A 210 13.63 4.00 -5.53
CA THR A 210 12.54 3.01 -5.34
C THR A 210 13.07 1.64 -4.97
N ALA A 211 12.43 0.97 -4.01
CA ALA A 211 12.63 -0.45 -3.75
C ALA A 211 11.50 -1.29 -4.36
N MET A 212 11.87 -2.44 -4.93
CA MET A 212 10.95 -3.44 -5.45
C MET A 212 10.73 -4.54 -4.44
N LEU A 213 9.48 -4.93 -4.26
CA LEU A 213 9.06 -5.99 -3.34
C LEU A 213 8.43 -7.16 -4.10
N GLN A 214 8.60 -8.37 -3.61
CA GLN A 214 7.57 -9.39 -3.72
C GLN A 214 6.64 -9.14 -2.52
N PRO A 215 5.47 -8.51 -2.72
CA PRO A 215 4.75 -7.90 -1.61
C PRO A 215 4.20 -8.91 -0.59
N ALA A 216 3.78 -10.09 -1.05
CA ALA A 216 3.31 -11.13 -0.16
C ALA A 216 4.45 -11.74 0.66
N LEU A 217 5.64 -11.91 0.05
CA LEU A 217 6.82 -12.41 0.73
C LEU A 217 7.28 -11.43 1.81
N TYR A 218 7.43 -10.14 1.47
CA TYR A 218 7.84 -9.12 2.43
C TYR A 218 6.94 -9.09 3.66
N ILE A 219 5.61 -9.10 3.46
CA ILE A 219 4.64 -9.07 4.55
C ILE A 219 4.69 -10.36 5.39
N ARG A 220 4.87 -11.54 4.75
CA ARG A 220 5.03 -12.82 5.47
C ARG A 220 6.30 -12.86 6.31
N GLU A 221 7.43 -12.40 5.77
CA GLU A 221 8.71 -12.37 6.47
C GLU A 221 8.68 -11.38 7.64
N LEU A 222 8.10 -10.17 7.44
CA LEU A 222 7.93 -9.19 8.51
C LEU A 222 7.07 -9.74 9.65
N ALA A 223 5.94 -10.37 9.34
CA ALA A 223 5.08 -11.00 10.35
C ALA A 223 5.80 -12.13 11.10
N SER A 224 6.56 -12.96 10.36
CA SER A 224 7.34 -14.07 10.94
C SER A 224 8.47 -13.57 11.83
N GLY A 225 9.12 -12.47 11.45
CA GLY A 225 10.15 -11.83 12.27
C GLY A 225 9.58 -11.27 13.57
N LEU A 226 8.44 -10.58 13.48
CA LEU A 226 7.74 -10.00 14.64
C LEU A 226 7.24 -11.07 15.61
N GLN A 227 6.68 -12.17 15.11
CA GLN A 227 6.18 -13.28 15.94
C GLN A 227 7.27 -13.95 16.82
N LYS A 228 8.56 -13.71 16.52
CA LYS A 228 9.68 -14.21 17.35
C LYS A 228 9.99 -13.31 18.55
N LYS A 229 9.36 -12.11 18.63
CA LYS A 229 9.55 -11.19 19.76
C LYS A 229 8.62 -11.63 20.91
N GLU A 230 9.17 -11.78 22.11
CA GLU A 230 8.43 -12.25 23.29
C GLU A 230 7.28 -11.31 23.69
N SER A 231 7.44 -10.02 23.42
CA SER A 231 6.44 -8.99 23.74
C SER A 231 5.33 -8.85 22.69
N LEU A 232 5.28 -9.70 21.63
CA LEU A 232 4.31 -9.58 20.56
C LEU A 232 3.65 -10.91 20.21
N GLU A 233 2.31 -10.90 20.16
CA GLU A 233 1.50 -11.99 19.65
C GLU A 233 0.72 -11.56 18.39
N LEU A 234 0.81 -12.33 17.31
CA LEU A 234 0.08 -12.11 16.08
C LEU A 234 -0.89 -13.28 15.84
N PHE A 235 -2.15 -12.94 15.62
CA PHE A 235 -3.24 -13.90 15.34
C PHE A 235 -3.80 -13.66 13.95
N GLU A 236 -3.88 -14.73 13.14
CA GLU A 236 -4.56 -14.74 11.83
C GLU A 236 -6.00 -15.24 11.97
N SER A 237 -6.79 -15.09 10.90
CA SER A 237 -8.21 -15.52 10.86
C SER A 237 -9.01 -15.03 12.08
N SER A 238 -8.61 -13.88 12.62
CA SER A 238 -9.13 -13.28 13.85
C SER A 238 -9.78 -11.93 13.58
N PRO A 239 -10.85 -11.89 12.73
CA PRO A 239 -11.49 -10.63 12.34
C PRO A 239 -12.10 -9.93 13.55
N VAL A 240 -11.73 -8.66 13.76
CA VAL A 240 -12.41 -7.84 14.74
C VAL A 240 -13.80 -7.49 14.23
N ILE A 241 -14.82 -8.06 14.87
CA ILE A 241 -16.23 -7.86 14.52
C ILE A 241 -16.89 -6.74 15.35
N ARG A 242 -16.26 -6.34 16.44
CA ARG A 242 -16.74 -5.27 17.33
C ARG A 242 -15.57 -4.64 18.07
N LEU A 243 -15.59 -3.30 18.16
CA LEU A 243 -14.66 -2.52 19.01
C LEU A 243 -15.48 -1.62 19.94
N LYS A 244 -15.28 -1.77 21.25
CA LYS A 244 -16.05 -1.08 22.29
C LYS A 244 -15.15 -0.56 23.41
N GLN A 245 -15.36 0.66 23.83
CA GLN A 245 -14.72 1.19 25.05
C GLN A 245 -15.23 0.48 26.32
N LYS A 246 -14.32 0.12 27.22
CA LYS A 246 -14.58 -0.50 28.51
C LYS A 246 -13.71 0.18 29.58
N GLY A 247 -14.28 1.18 30.27
CA GLY A 247 -13.51 2.06 31.15
C GLY A 247 -12.51 2.89 30.32
N HIS A 248 -11.26 2.86 30.70
CA HIS A 248 -10.15 3.51 29.97
C HIS A 248 -9.47 2.61 28.91
N LYS A 249 -9.95 1.37 28.75
CA LYS A 249 -9.45 0.38 27.80
C LYS A 249 -10.45 0.16 26.67
N TRP A 250 -9.99 -0.55 25.63
CA TRP A 250 -10.77 -0.92 24.46
C TRP A 250 -10.89 -2.44 24.35
N LEU A 251 -12.12 -2.93 24.24
CA LEU A 251 -12.41 -4.34 24.00
C LEU A 251 -12.67 -4.57 22.51
N ALA A 252 -11.76 -5.30 21.87
CA ALA A 252 -11.91 -5.80 20.50
C ALA A 252 -12.36 -7.25 20.55
N SER A 253 -13.55 -7.54 20.00
CA SER A 253 -14.10 -8.91 19.96
C SER A 253 -13.92 -9.52 18.58
N THR A 254 -13.47 -10.77 18.56
CA THR A 254 -13.44 -11.66 17.39
C THR A 254 -14.54 -12.72 17.53
N PRO A 255 -14.76 -13.61 16.55
CA PRO A 255 -15.72 -14.69 16.69
C PRO A 255 -15.43 -15.68 17.83
N LYS A 256 -14.17 -15.86 18.23
CA LYS A 256 -13.75 -16.91 19.18
C LYS A 256 -13.03 -16.41 20.43
N GLY A 257 -12.68 -15.13 20.50
CA GLY A 257 -12.01 -14.53 21.65
C GLY A 257 -12.05 -13.02 21.62
N SER A 258 -11.41 -12.37 22.59
CA SER A 258 -11.33 -10.92 22.63
C SER A 258 -9.98 -10.41 23.14
N VAL A 259 -9.65 -9.14 22.81
CA VAL A 259 -8.48 -8.42 23.34
C VAL A 259 -8.98 -7.19 24.08
N LEU A 260 -8.59 -7.06 25.34
CA LEU A 260 -8.77 -5.83 26.13
C LEU A 260 -7.46 -5.04 26.13
N ALA A 261 -7.40 -3.98 25.35
CA ALA A 261 -6.17 -3.21 25.14
C ALA A 261 -6.23 -1.81 25.76
N GLY A 262 -5.08 -1.30 26.20
CA GLY A 262 -4.93 0.07 26.66
C GLY A 262 -5.08 1.08 25.52
N LYS A 263 -4.48 0.79 24.37
CA LYS A 263 -4.53 1.60 23.14
C LYS A 263 -4.70 0.73 21.90
N VAL A 264 -5.32 1.30 20.87
CA VAL A 264 -5.65 0.60 19.61
C VAL A 264 -5.12 1.37 18.41
N ILE A 265 -4.44 0.68 17.49
CA ILE A 265 -4.07 1.22 16.18
C ILE A 265 -4.90 0.52 15.10
N LEU A 266 -5.70 1.29 14.38
CA LEU A 266 -6.49 0.82 13.23
C LEU A 266 -5.65 0.92 11.95
N ALA A 267 -5.16 -0.21 11.44
CA ALA A 267 -4.37 -0.32 10.22
C ALA A 267 -5.14 -1.08 9.11
N VAL A 268 -6.42 -0.79 9.00
CA VAL A 268 -7.40 -1.52 8.18
C VAL A 268 -7.73 -0.82 6.86
N ASN A 269 -6.95 0.20 6.49
CA ASN A 269 -7.13 1.02 5.29
C ASN A 269 -8.58 1.51 5.13
N GLY A 270 -9.23 1.37 3.98
CA GLY A 270 -10.60 1.82 3.75
C GLY A 270 -11.65 1.20 4.69
N LEU A 271 -11.38 0.04 5.31
CA LEU A 271 -12.27 -0.58 6.29
C LEU A 271 -12.46 0.25 7.57
N VAL A 272 -11.66 1.27 7.81
CA VAL A 272 -11.79 2.18 8.95
C VAL A 272 -13.18 2.82 9.02
N GLU A 273 -13.86 3.01 7.90
CA GLU A 273 -15.26 3.45 7.87
C GLU A 273 -16.20 2.46 8.55
N ARG A 274 -15.91 1.15 8.50
CA ARG A 274 -16.70 0.12 9.19
C ARG A 274 -16.47 0.09 10.71
N PHE A 275 -15.43 0.78 11.19
CA PHE A 275 -15.20 1.07 12.61
C PHE A 275 -15.89 2.37 13.07
N GLY A 276 -16.54 3.09 12.16
CA GLY A 276 -17.31 4.31 12.46
C GLY A 276 -16.56 5.61 12.22
N TYR A 277 -15.29 5.55 11.80
CA TYR A 277 -14.45 6.73 11.56
C TYR A 277 -14.40 7.09 10.07
N PHE A 278 -14.17 8.34 9.73
CA PHE A 278 -14.02 8.88 8.37
C PHE A 278 -15.18 8.57 7.41
N GLN A 279 -16.39 8.43 7.93
CA GLN A 279 -17.59 8.08 7.19
C GLN A 279 -17.83 9.00 5.98
N LYS A 280 -18.03 8.40 4.79
CA LYS A 280 -18.26 9.11 3.52
C LYS A 280 -17.13 10.08 3.13
N ARG A 281 -15.88 9.73 3.46
CA ARG A 281 -14.69 10.52 3.14
C ARG A 281 -13.68 9.74 2.31
N LEU A 282 -13.86 8.43 2.18
CA LEU A 282 -12.90 7.53 1.58
C LEU A 282 -13.45 6.89 0.30
N MET A 283 -12.67 6.97 -0.77
CA MET A 283 -12.97 6.36 -2.06
C MET A 283 -12.38 4.95 -2.10
N HIS A 284 -13.24 3.95 -2.33
CA HIS A 284 -12.80 2.56 -2.47
C HIS A 284 -12.60 2.24 -3.95
N VAL A 285 -11.33 2.18 -4.35
CA VAL A 285 -10.93 1.93 -5.74
C VAL A 285 -10.24 0.58 -5.83
N PHE A 286 -10.52 -0.16 -6.88
CA PHE A 286 -9.79 -1.36 -7.24
C PHE A 286 -8.82 -1.09 -8.38
N THR A 287 -7.67 -1.74 -8.33
CA THR A 287 -6.79 -1.95 -9.46
C THR A 287 -6.54 -3.44 -9.61
N TYR A 288 -6.20 -3.88 -10.82
CA TYR A 288 -6.18 -5.30 -11.15
C TYR A 288 -4.84 -5.69 -11.76
N ALA A 289 -4.43 -6.92 -11.51
CA ALA A 289 -3.23 -7.48 -12.10
C ALA A 289 -3.47 -8.91 -12.57
N SER A 290 -2.75 -9.29 -13.62
CA SER A 290 -2.63 -10.68 -14.05
C SER A 290 -1.16 -11.09 -14.10
N MET A 291 -0.90 -12.36 -13.84
CA MET A 291 0.42 -12.96 -13.84
C MET A 291 0.40 -14.20 -14.75
N THR A 292 1.40 -14.32 -15.63
CA THR A 292 1.54 -15.49 -16.49
C THR A 292 1.84 -16.75 -15.68
N ARG A 293 1.63 -17.92 -16.29
CA ARG A 293 2.33 -19.12 -15.85
C ARG A 293 3.84 -18.91 -15.87
N ALA A 294 4.58 -19.77 -15.20
CA ALA A 294 6.04 -19.76 -15.34
C ALA A 294 6.44 -19.95 -16.80
N LEU A 295 7.37 -19.10 -17.26
CA LEU A 295 7.97 -19.21 -18.58
C LEU A 295 8.91 -20.42 -18.63
N SER A 296 8.89 -21.15 -19.71
CA SER A 296 9.87 -22.19 -19.97
C SER A 296 11.26 -21.59 -20.27
N PRO A 297 12.35 -22.34 -20.11
CA PRO A 297 13.69 -21.89 -20.50
C PRO A 297 13.79 -21.43 -21.95
N PHE A 298 13.01 -22.05 -22.85
CA PHE A 298 12.95 -21.64 -24.24
C PHE A 298 12.30 -20.27 -24.43
N GLU A 299 11.19 -20.02 -23.73
CA GLU A 299 10.48 -18.72 -23.74
C GLU A 299 11.33 -17.62 -23.11
N CYS A 300 12.02 -17.89 -22.00
CA CYS A 300 12.96 -16.96 -21.39
C CYS A 300 14.09 -16.57 -22.34
N LYS A 301 14.67 -17.56 -23.03
CA LYS A 301 15.73 -17.34 -24.03
C LYS A 301 15.21 -16.57 -25.25
N ALA A 302 14.03 -16.89 -25.74
CA ALA A 302 13.41 -16.21 -26.87
C ALA A 302 13.08 -14.75 -26.55
N LEU A 303 12.61 -14.45 -25.31
CA LEU A 303 12.35 -13.10 -24.85
C LEU A 303 13.65 -12.29 -24.72
N GLY A 304 14.70 -12.90 -24.16
CA GLY A 304 15.95 -12.18 -23.84
C GLY A 304 15.77 -11.14 -22.73
N GLY A 305 16.60 -10.09 -22.75
CA GLY A 305 16.59 -9.02 -21.74
C GLY A 305 17.00 -9.46 -20.35
N GLU A 306 16.83 -8.56 -19.38
CA GLU A 306 17.11 -8.83 -17.95
C GLU A 306 16.04 -9.77 -17.37
N ALA A 307 16.43 -10.62 -16.42
CA ALA A 307 15.51 -11.55 -15.76
C ALA A 307 14.56 -10.88 -14.78
N ASN A 308 14.93 -9.71 -14.25
CA ASN A 308 14.13 -8.95 -13.29
C ASN A 308 14.10 -7.48 -13.69
N TRP A 309 12.92 -6.94 -13.92
CA TRP A 309 12.69 -5.51 -14.12
C TRP A 309 11.24 -5.15 -13.83
N ALA A 310 11.00 -3.88 -13.55
CA ALA A 310 9.67 -3.38 -13.26
C ALA A 310 9.49 -1.96 -13.81
N PHE A 311 8.37 -1.75 -14.50
CA PHE A 311 8.03 -0.48 -15.12
C PHE A 311 6.69 0.03 -14.64
N THR A 312 6.67 1.29 -14.21
CA THR A 312 5.45 2.09 -14.21
C THR A 312 5.29 2.71 -15.60
N PRO A 313 4.08 2.91 -16.12
CA PRO A 313 3.90 3.59 -17.39
C PRO A 313 4.25 5.07 -17.29
N ALA A 314 4.69 5.70 -18.37
CA ALA A 314 4.91 7.15 -18.42
C ALA A 314 3.59 7.93 -18.30
N ASP A 315 2.50 7.43 -18.88
CA ASP A 315 1.14 7.94 -18.63
C ASP A 315 0.56 7.25 -17.38
N PRO A 316 0.13 7.98 -16.32
CA PRO A 316 -0.34 7.41 -15.05
C PRO A 316 -1.44 6.35 -15.17
N MET A 317 -2.23 6.39 -16.26
CA MET A 317 -3.30 5.44 -16.51
C MET A 317 -2.91 4.27 -17.41
N GLY A 318 -1.64 4.18 -17.80
CA GLY A 318 -1.09 3.08 -18.58
C GLY A 318 -0.90 1.79 -17.79
N SER A 319 -0.30 0.79 -18.46
CA SER A 319 -0.01 -0.51 -17.85
C SER A 319 1.32 -0.54 -17.12
N THR A 320 1.29 -0.92 -15.85
CA THR A 320 2.47 -1.36 -15.11
C THR A 320 2.83 -2.77 -15.56
N VAL A 321 4.10 -3.03 -15.85
CA VAL A 321 4.60 -4.34 -16.27
C VAL A 321 5.82 -4.73 -15.45
N ARG A 322 5.89 -5.98 -15.02
CA ARG A 322 7.04 -6.55 -14.32
C ARG A 322 7.44 -7.89 -14.90
N ARG A 323 8.73 -8.13 -14.99
CA ARG A 323 9.32 -9.46 -15.10
C ARG A 323 9.96 -9.82 -13.77
N ILE A 324 9.68 -11.01 -13.30
CA ILE A 324 10.27 -11.58 -12.09
C ILE A 324 10.93 -12.92 -12.42
N SER A 325 11.98 -13.23 -11.70
CA SER A 325 12.67 -14.53 -11.72
C SER A 325 13.01 -14.90 -10.29
N GLY A 326 13.00 -16.19 -9.95
CA GLY A 326 13.26 -16.69 -8.61
C GLY A 326 12.11 -17.54 -8.07
N ILE A 327 11.61 -17.22 -6.88
CA ILE A 327 10.53 -17.98 -6.24
C ILE A 327 9.28 -17.96 -7.13
N GLY A 328 8.80 -19.16 -7.51
CA GLY A 328 7.65 -19.34 -8.41
C GLY A 328 7.99 -19.30 -9.90
N GLY A 329 9.29 -19.17 -10.28
CA GLY A 329 9.77 -19.19 -11.67
C GLY A 329 9.77 -17.83 -12.36
N ASP A 330 10.25 -17.82 -13.61
CA ASP A 330 10.20 -16.64 -14.48
C ASP A 330 8.77 -16.33 -14.89
N ARG A 331 8.29 -15.11 -14.62
CA ARG A 331 6.91 -14.71 -14.91
C ARG A 331 6.83 -13.25 -15.34
N LEU A 332 5.78 -12.92 -16.05
CA LEU A 332 5.40 -11.56 -16.40
C LEU A 332 4.10 -11.18 -15.72
N ILE A 333 4.04 -9.95 -15.23
CA ILE A 333 2.87 -9.37 -14.56
C ILE A 333 2.45 -8.13 -15.33
N VAL A 334 1.16 -8.02 -15.62
CA VAL A 334 0.53 -6.82 -16.20
C VAL A 334 -0.50 -6.31 -15.21
N ARG A 335 -0.46 -5.01 -14.92
CA ARG A 335 -1.43 -4.32 -14.07
C ARG A 335 -1.95 -3.10 -14.77
N ASN A 336 -3.24 -3.03 -14.96
CA ASN A 336 -3.96 -1.84 -15.41
C ASN A 336 -5.38 -1.82 -14.86
N ARG A 337 -6.25 -0.99 -15.39
CA ARG A 337 -7.63 -0.82 -14.96
C ARG A 337 -7.80 -0.32 -13.53
N PHE A 338 -8.71 0.63 -13.42
CA PHE A 338 -9.22 1.10 -12.14
C PHE A 338 -10.75 1.07 -12.16
N THR A 339 -11.36 0.72 -11.03
CA THR A 339 -12.80 0.83 -10.83
C THR A 339 -13.09 1.38 -9.44
N TYR A 340 -14.05 2.30 -9.34
CA TYR A 340 -14.58 2.74 -8.06
C TYR A 340 -15.77 1.86 -7.68
N ASP A 341 -15.71 1.22 -6.52
CA ASP A 341 -16.82 0.47 -5.97
C ASP A 341 -16.98 0.72 -4.46
N PRO A 342 -18.06 1.43 -4.06
CA PRO A 342 -18.31 1.75 -2.65
C PRO A 342 -18.66 0.54 -1.77
N SER A 343 -19.00 -0.62 -2.36
CA SER A 343 -19.21 -1.87 -1.62
C SER A 343 -17.93 -2.50 -1.09
N MET A 344 -16.78 -2.11 -1.64
CA MET A 344 -15.46 -2.73 -1.45
C MET A 344 -15.38 -4.17 -2.00
N GLU A 345 -16.24 -4.55 -2.92
CA GLU A 345 -16.27 -5.86 -3.56
C GLU A 345 -16.41 -5.72 -5.07
N VAL A 346 -16.00 -6.72 -5.82
CA VAL A 346 -16.03 -6.75 -7.28
C VAL A 346 -16.64 -8.07 -7.74
N SER A 347 -17.50 -8.02 -8.76
CA SER A 347 -18.10 -9.22 -9.33
C SER A 347 -17.09 -10.05 -10.13
N GLY A 348 -17.33 -11.35 -10.22
CA GLY A 348 -16.50 -12.24 -11.06
C GLY A 348 -16.51 -11.83 -12.54
N SER A 349 -17.65 -11.34 -13.06
CA SER A 349 -17.76 -10.85 -14.43
C SER A 349 -16.87 -9.61 -14.68
N CYS A 350 -16.79 -8.69 -13.71
CA CYS A 350 -15.87 -7.56 -13.80
C CYS A 350 -14.41 -8.05 -13.87
N LEU A 351 -14.04 -9.01 -13.03
CA LEU A 351 -12.69 -9.56 -13.02
C LEU A 351 -12.34 -10.24 -14.35
N SER A 352 -13.26 -11.01 -14.94
CA SER A 352 -13.07 -11.65 -16.24
C SER A 352 -12.88 -10.63 -17.37
N SER A 353 -13.71 -9.59 -17.41
CA SER A 353 -13.56 -8.52 -18.42
C SER A 353 -12.24 -7.75 -18.27
N VAL A 354 -11.74 -7.59 -17.05
CA VAL A 354 -10.42 -6.98 -16.83
C VAL A 354 -9.30 -7.91 -17.27
N ALA A 355 -9.42 -9.22 -17.04
CA ALA A 355 -8.42 -10.19 -17.48
C ALA A 355 -8.20 -10.13 -19.00
N GLU A 356 -9.27 -9.93 -19.78
CA GLU A 356 -9.18 -9.74 -21.24
C GLU A 356 -8.28 -8.53 -21.60
N THR A 357 -8.46 -7.40 -20.91
CA THR A 357 -7.61 -6.21 -21.17
C THR A 357 -6.15 -6.43 -20.81
N HIS A 358 -5.86 -7.27 -19.79
CA HIS A 358 -4.49 -7.65 -19.46
C HIS A 358 -3.86 -8.56 -20.52
N ILE A 359 -4.63 -9.49 -21.09
CA ILE A 359 -4.21 -10.37 -22.18
C ILE A 359 -3.88 -9.54 -23.43
N GLU A 360 -4.75 -8.59 -23.79
CA GLU A 360 -4.50 -7.67 -24.92
C GLU A 360 -3.22 -6.85 -24.70
N ALA A 361 -3.06 -6.24 -23.52
CA ALA A 361 -1.88 -5.47 -23.16
C ALA A 361 -0.61 -6.31 -23.14
N PHE A 362 -0.70 -7.58 -22.73
CA PHE A 362 0.40 -8.54 -22.74
C PHE A 362 0.80 -8.91 -24.17
N HIS A 363 -0.14 -9.33 -25.02
CA HIS A 363 0.14 -9.72 -26.39
C HIS A 363 0.70 -8.56 -27.24
N ALA A 364 0.22 -7.33 -26.99
CA ALA A 364 0.75 -6.14 -27.67
C ALA A 364 2.23 -5.91 -27.34
N ARG A 365 2.65 -6.20 -26.10
CA ARG A 365 4.03 -6.01 -25.64
C ARG A 365 4.94 -7.20 -25.97
N PHE A 366 4.40 -8.42 -25.87
CA PHE A 366 5.14 -9.68 -25.96
C PHE A 366 4.61 -10.61 -27.06
N PRO A 367 4.59 -10.18 -28.34
CA PRO A 367 4.04 -11.03 -29.43
C PRO A 367 4.78 -12.36 -29.59
N ILE A 368 6.05 -12.43 -29.18
CA ILE A 368 6.83 -13.66 -29.15
C ILE A 368 6.36 -14.69 -28.14
N LEU A 369 5.59 -14.25 -27.12
CA LEU A 369 5.02 -15.07 -26.05
C LEU A 369 3.50 -15.28 -26.21
N ASN A 370 2.98 -15.25 -27.43
CA ASN A 370 1.54 -15.31 -27.73
C ASN A 370 0.83 -16.60 -27.27
N ARG A 371 1.59 -17.64 -26.89
CA ARG A 371 1.07 -18.91 -26.33
C ARG A 371 1.18 -18.99 -24.80
N VAL A 372 1.71 -17.95 -24.16
CA VAL A 372 1.83 -17.91 -22.70
C VAL A 372 0.52 -17.40 -22.13
N GLU A 373 -0.08 -18.20 -21.25
CA GLU A 373 -1.36 -17.89 -20.63
C GLU A 373 -1.18 -17.14 -19.31
N MET A 374 -2.19 -16.33 -18.95
CA MET A 374 -2.32 -15.77 -17.61
C MET A 374 -2.84 -16.84 -16.66
N GLU A 375 -2.02 -17.21 -15.67
CA GLU A 375 -2.38 -18.22 -14.67
C GLU A 375 -3.21 -17.63 -13.54
N TYR A 376 -2.93 -16.37 -13.18
CA TYR A 376 -3.64 -15.65 -12.10
C TYR A 376 -4.17 -14.31 -12.59
N CYS A 377 -5.38 -13.96 -12.13
CA CYS A 377 -5.94 -12.63 -12.24
C CYS A 377 -6.59 -12.24 -10.91
N TRP A 378 -6.27 -11.06 -10.40
CA TRP A 378 -6.78 -10.60 -9.12
C TRP A 378 -6.97 -9.09 -9.07
N GLY A 379 -7.81 -8.63 -8.13
CA GLY A 379 -7.95 -7.22 -7.77
C GLY A 379 -7.34 -6.90 -6.41
N GLY A 380 -6.79 -5.71 -6.29
CA GLY A 380 -6.31 -5.12 -5.04
C GLY A 380 -7.10 -3.87 -4.70
N ARG A 381 -7.53 -3.73 -3.45
CA ARG A 381 -8.26 -2.55 -2.98
C ARG A 381 -7.31 -1.42 -2.62
N LEU A 382 -7.60 -0.25 -3.15
CA LEU A 382 -7.00 1.02 -2.77
C LEU A 382 -8.00 1.84 -1.95
N CYS A 383 -7.49 2.74 -1.14
CA CYS A 383 -8.27 3.74 -0.45
C CYS A 383 -7.68 5.11 -0.75
N LEU A 384 -8.50 5.99 -1.30
CA LEU A 384 -8.12 7.34 -1.69
C LEU A 384 -8.99 8.36 -0.97
N SER A 385 -8.49 9.58 -0.78
CA SER A 385 -9.26 10.75 -0.36
C SER A 385 -9.28 11.80 -1.48
N LEU A 386 -10.31 12.63 -1.55
CA LEU A 386 -10.43 13.66 -2.60
C LEU A 386 -9.30 14.70 -2.55
N ASN A 387 -8.77 14.98 -1.39
CA ASN A 387 -7.69 15.95 -1.16
C ASN A 387 -6.32 15.30 -0.96
N ASN A 388 -6.16 14.02 -1.35
CA ASN A 388 -4.91 13.25 -1.32
C ASN A 388 -4.22 13.20 0.05
N VAL A 389 -4.97 13.32 1.16
CA VAL A 389 -4.48 13.24 2.53
C VAL A 389 -4.80 11.90 3.16
N PHE A 390 -4.09 11.55 4.23
CA PHE A 390 -4.31 10.31 4.97
C PHE A 390 -5.52 10.39 5.92
N ALA A 391 -6.05 9.24 6.29
CA ALA A 391 -6.93 9.05 7.44
C ALA A 391 -6.06 8.61 8.64
N LEU A 392 -5.29 9.53 9.20
CA LEU A 392 -4.25 9.30 10.20
C LEU A 392 -4.51 10.09 11.48
N GLY A 393 -3.96 9.59 12.60
CA GLY A 393 -3.95 10.26 13.90
C GLY A 393 -4.95 9.70 14.90
N GLU A 394 -5.01 10.31 16.06
CA GLU A 394 -5.96 9.95 17.12
C GLU A 394 -7.39 10.30 16.70
N VAL A 395 -8.25 9.30 16.58
CA VAL A 395 -9.65 9.45 16.15
C VAL A 395 -10.64 9.41 17.30
N GLU A 396 -10.25 8.80 18.40
CA GLU A 396 -10.94 8.76 19.69
C GLU A 396 -9.88 8.51 20.76
N GLU A 397 -10.10 8.89 22.01
CA GLU A 397 -9.12 8.73 23.09
C GLU A 397 -8.58 7.29 23.15
N GLY A 398 -7.28 7.13 22.91
CA GLY A 398 -6.60 5.84 22.87
C GLY A 398 -6.83 5.02 21.58
N VAL A 399 -7.48 5.57 20.55
CA VAL A 399 -7.64 4.92 19.24
C VAL A 399 -6.96 5.74 18.15
N TYR A 400 -6.01 5.16 17.46
CA TYR A 400 -5.20 5.79 16.43
C TYR A 400 -5.49 5.14 15.08
N SER A 401 -5.57 5.92 14.03
CA SER A 401 -5.78 5.45 12.65
C SER A 401 -4.49 5.57 11.84
N ALA A 402 -4.16 4.54 11.06
CA ALA A 402 -3.07 4.48 10.08
C ALA A 402 -3.62 4.04 8.71
N CYS A 403 -4.57 4.79 8.18
CA CYS A 403 -5.40 4.40 7.02
C CYS A 403 -5.32 5.41 5.87
N CYS A 404 -5.87 5.03 4.70
CA CYS A 404 -5.97 5.86 3.49
C CYS A 404 -4.62 6.31 2.93
N GLN A 405 -3.86 5.39 2.32
CA GLN A 405 -2.51 5.63 1.79
C GLN A 405 -2.47 6.22 0.37
N ASN A 406 -3.61 6.59 -0.21
CA ASN A 406 -3.72 7.27 -1.51
C ASN A 406 -2.92 6.60 -2.66
N GLY A 407 -3.00 5.27 -2.77
CA GLY A 407 -2.41 4.49 -3.86
C GLY A 407 -0.94 4.05 -3.65
N LEU A 408 -0.18 4.65 -2.74
CA LEU A 408 1.20 4.28 -2.40
C LEU A 408 1.27 3.44 -1.12
N GLY A 409 0.46 2.40 -1.03
CA GLY A 409 0.24 1.62 0.19
C GLY A 409 1.49 0.99 0.82
N THR A 410 2.56 0.75 0.07
CA THR A 410 3.83 0.22 0.56
C THR A 410 4.58 1.27 1.40
N ALA A 411 5.01 2.39 0.80
CA ALA A 411 5.74 3.45 1.50
C ALA A 411 4.83 4.22 2.46
N LYS A 412 3.71 4.75 1.96
CA LYS A 412 2.77 5.53 2.78
C LYS A 412 2.11 4.70 3.88
N GLY A 413 1.89 3.39 3.68
CA GLY A 413 1.41 2.51 4.74
C GLY A 413 2.45 2.32 5.84
N THR A 414 3.69 2.08 5.47
CA THR A 414 4.80 1.94 6.42
C THR A 414 4.94 3.18 7.30
N ILE A 415 5.00 4.37 6.70
CA ILE A 415 5.15 5.62 7.47
C ILE A 415 3.92 5.93 8.34
N ALA A 416 2.70 5.66 7.84
CA ALA A 416 1.48 5.83 8.63
C ALA A 416 1.47 4.93 9.88
N GLY A 417 1.96 3.70 9.75
CA GLY A 417 2.12 2.79 10.89
C GLY A 417 3.13 3.29 11.91
N ILE A 418 4.29 3.78 11.47
CA ILE A 418 5.32 4.38 12.33
C ILE A 418 4.74 5.55 13.12
N ILE A 419 4.11 6.51 12.44
CA ILE A 419 3.53 7.70 13.07
C ILE A 419 2.44 7.32 14.07
N ALA A 420 1.55 6.39 13.73
CA ALA A 420 0.50 5.96 14.66
C ALA A 420 1.08 5.29 15.91
N ALA A 421 2.16 4.52 15.81
CA ALA A 421 2.86 3.94 16.96
C ALA A 421 3.51 5.02 17.84
N GLU A 422 4.18 5.99 17.24
CA GLU A 422 4.80 7.10 17.95
C GLU A 422 3.76 7.97 18.70
N GLN A 423 2.63 8.27 18.06
CA GLN A 423 1.52 8.96 18.71
C GLN A 423 0.91 8.13 19.84
N ALA A 424 0.75 6.82 19.64
CA ALA A 424 0.19 5.94 20.65
C ALA A 424 1.10 5.82 21.89
N THR A 425 2.40 5.89 21.75
CA THR A 425 3.35 5.82 22.86
C THR A 425 3.53 7.16 23.58
N ALA A 426 3.03 8.26 23.02
CA ALA A 426 3.29 9.63 23.49
C ALA A 426 4.80 9.90 23.66
N THR A 427 5.64 9.18 22.94
CA THR A 427 7.07 9.42 22.90
C THR A 427 7.28 10.77 22.24
N GLU A 428 7.96 11.70 22.91
CA GLU A 428 8.40 12.95 22.30
C GLU A 428 9.50 12.66 21.27
N VAL A 429 9.09 12.05 20.16
CA VAL A 429 9.98 11.96 19.00
C VAL A 429 9.88 13.33 18.33
N GLU A 430 10.95 14.11 18.35
CA GLU A 430 11.10 15.35 17.58
C GLU A 430 11.15 15.07 16.05
N SER A 431 10.50 14.02 15.59
CA SER A 431 10.44 13.67 14.20
C SER A 431 9.73 14.80 13.45
N SER A 432 10.44 15.46 12.55
CA SER A 432 9.87 16.44 11.62
C SER A 432 8.66 15.86 10.88
N LEU A 433 8.67 14.55 10.62
CA LEU A 433 7.61 13.78 9.96
C LEU A 433 6.27 13.87 10.70
N ILE A 434 6.24 13.81 12.03
CA ILE A 434 4.99 13.93 12.81
C ILE A 434 4.44 15.35 12.71
N LYS A 435 5.30 16.36 12.77
CA LYS A 435 4.89 17.78 12.69
C LYS A 435 4.27 18.10 11.33
N ASP A 436 4.86 17.59 10.24
CA ASP A 436 4.35 17.77 8.89
C ASP A 436 2.96 17.14 8.73
N TYR A 437 2.74 16.01 9.38
CA TYR A 437 1.45 15.31 9.37
C TYR A 437 0.36 15.96 10.19
N GLN A 438 0.70 16.54 11.33
CA GLN A 438 -0.26 17.24 12.19
C GLN A 438 -0.85 18.49 11.50
N ALA A 439 -0.18 19.01 10.49
CA ALA A 439 -0.63 20.14 9.70
C ALA A 439 -1.61 19.75 8.58
N GLU A 440 -1.72 18.45 8.23
CA GLU A 440 -2.62 18.00 7.17
C GLU A 440 -4.09 18.10 7.58
N PRO A 441 -4.98 18.59 6.69
CA PRO A 441 -6.42 18.60 6.95
C PRO A 441 -6.99 17.17 6.93
N ALA A 442 -8.15 16.97 7.53
CA ALA A 442 -8.85 15.69 7.42
C ALA A 442 -9.31 15.40 5.98
N PRO A 443 -9.48 14.11 5.59
CA PRO A 443 -10.08 13.72 4.31
C PRO A 443 -11.41 14.43 4.07
N GLN A 444 -11.61 15.00 2.89
CA GLN A 444 -12.83 15.72 2.51
C GLN A 444 -14.02 14.76 2.35
N LYS A 445 -15.25 15.28 2.61
CA LYS A 445 -16.47 14.48 2.38
C LYS A 445 -16.66 14.22 0.88
N LEU A 446 -17.04 12.99 0.58
CA LEU A 446 -17.41 12.57 -0.76
C LEU A 446 -18.80 13.12 -1.14
N TRP A 447 -18.98 13.28 -2.43
CA TRP A 447 -20.29 13.55 -3.03
C TRP A 447 -21.20 12.31 -2.87
N PRO A 448 -22.53 12.44 -3.07
CA PRO A 448 -23.44 11.30 -3.02
C PRO A 448 -22.99 10.14 -3.93
N ILE A 449 -23.15 8.90 -3.45
CA ILE A 449 -22.65 7.68 -4.11
C ILE A 449 -22.97 7.61 -5.62
N PRO A 450 -24.23 7.86 -6.09
CA PRO A 450 -24.50 7.75 -7.52
C PRO A 450 -23.66 8.70 -8.37
N MET A 451 -23.46 9.93 -7.91
CA MET A 451 -22.63 10.93 -8.62
C MET A 451 -21.15 10.54 -8.60
N MET A 452 -20.65 10.08 -7.45
CA MET A 452 -19.27 9.57 -7.32
C MET A 452 -19.03 8.36 -8.21
N TRP A 453 -19.99 7.42 -8.25
CA TRP A 453 -19.83 6.20 -9.05
C TRP A 453 -19.74 6.51 -10.55
N LEU A 454 -20.67 7.32 -11.07
CA LEU A 454 -20.66 7.73 -12.47
C LEU A 454 -19.44 8.60 -12.81
N GLY A 455 -19.14 9.60 -11.96
CA GLY A 455 -18.05 10.53 -12.19
C GLY A 455 -16.67 9.84 -12.13
N ALA A 456 -16.41 9.07 -11.10
CA ALA A 456 -15.10 8.41 -10.92
C ALA A 456 -14.88 7.33 -11.99
N ASN A 457 -15.84 6.44 -12.22
CA ASN A 457 -15.70 5.40 -13.26
C ASN A 457 -15.63 5.99 -14.66
N GLY A 458 -16.46 6.99 -14.98
CA GLY A 458 -16.41 7.68 -16.27
C GLY A 458 -15.08 8.39 -16.50
N TYR A 459 -14.57 9.10 -15.49
CA TYR A 459 -13.26 9.75 -15.54
C TYR A 459 -12.10 8.76 -15.76
N MET A 460 -12.08 7.66 -14.99
CA MET A 460 -11.05 6.62 -15.14
C MET A 460 -11.08 6.01 -16.54
N ARG A 461 -12.28 5.67 -17.09
CA ARG A 461 -12.42 5.14 -18.46
C ARG A 461 -11.92 6.11 -19.52
N LEU A 462 -12.25 7.40 -19.39
CA LEU A 462 -11.77 8.42 -20.31
C LEU A 462 -10.25 8.55 -20.28
N LYS A 463 -9.64 8.56 -19.09
CA LYS A 463 -8.17 8.65 -18.95
C LYS A 463 -7.49 7.38 -19.48
N GLU A 464 -8.01 6.18 -19.20
CA GLU A 464 -7.52 4.91 -19.75
C GLU A 464 -7.57 4.92 -21.29
N TRP A 465 -8.67 5.37 -21.88
CA TRP A 465 -8.78 5.48 -23.34
C TRP A 465 -7.76 6.48 -23.93
N ARG A 466 -7.52 7.61 -23.25
CA ARG A 466 -6.51 8.60 -23.67
C ARG A 466 -5.07 8.11 -23.51
N ALA A 467 -4.82 7.15 -22.65
CA ALA A 467 -3.49 6.53 -22.50
C ALA A 467 -3.09 5.70 -23.76
N GLY A 468 -4.06 5.22 -24.55
CA GLY A 468 -3.81 4.55 -25.83
C GLY A 468 -2.83 3.38 -25.68
N LYS A 469 -1.69 3.40 -26.42
CA LYS A 469 -0.67 2.33 -26.34
C LYS A 469 0.05 2.25 -24.99
N GLU A 470 -0.02 3.25 -24.12
CA GLU A 470 0.51 3.13 -22.77
C GLU A 470 -0.33 2.18 -21.90
N PHE A 471 -1.65 2.04 -22.22
CA PHE A 471 -2.58 1.12 -21.57
C PHE A 471 -2.42 -0.30 -22.08
#